data_c751a9a22a3cb62b62013128d12bd0f6
#
_entry.id   c751a9a22a3cb62b62013128d12bd0f6
#
_cell.length_a   1.000
_cell.length_b   1.000
_cell.length_c   1.000
_cell.angle_alpha   90.00
_cell.angle_beta   90.00
_cell.angle_gamma   90.00
#
_symmetry.space_group_name_H-M   'P 1'
#
loop_
_entity.id
_entity.type
_entity.pdbx_description
1 polymer ?
#
loop_
_entity_poly.entity_id
_entity_poly.type
_entity_poly.pdbx_seq_one_letter_code
_entity_poly.pdbx_strand_id
1 'polypeptide(L)'
;MTTDQWLIPPLPDSIPPSILSKADVLVTKTAFLAGLLAPETAACLSRQLKISDADYSRIIDGHNTDLEVLEDATNLASTQSTLGEITELRRRLIAALAHHYHLVQTQPLADGNGAMARLVVHMHFAQIGLHPQLWSLSRGIARRQEKYHAALGINDVTQERQFAGAFQRSEQASLSFIELMLDVCHEEVDYMTTALSRHQLRKSVAHAYRINSRLTDAGVSPETMPALLALLIQGSLPRTEFVTFTGLPPEIASDQLNRLINLGIVMSPPFNFQRLEVGLPAWFAQVLLPDCHLA
;
A
#
# COMPACT_ATOMS: atom_id res chain seq x y z
N MET A 1 9.65 16.40 32.95
CA MET A 1 9.23 16.74 31.59
C MET A 1 8.64 15.47 31.03
N THR A 2 7.34 15.41 30.94
CA THR A 2 6.55 14.21 30.57
C THR A 2 6.76 13.88 29.10
N THR A 3 7.11 12.65 28.83
CA THR A 3 7.52 12.05 27.55
C THR A 3 6.40 12.01 26.49
N ASP A 4 5.19 12.46 26.81
CA ASP A 4 4.01 12.29 25.96
C ASP A 4 3.67 13.52 25.08
N GLN A 5 4.36 14.63 25.24
CA GLN A 5 4.04 15.86 24.50
C GLN A 5 4.51 15.86 23.03
N TRP A 6 5.30 14.88 22.62
CA TRP A 6 5.75 14.69 21.26
C TRP A 6 4.72 14.00 20.37
N LEU A 7 3.76 13.30 20.98
CA LEU A 7 2.87 12.35 20.31
C LEU A 7 1.58 13.00 19.81
N ILE A 8 1.29 14.22 20.22
CA ILE A 8 0.09 14.94 19.77
C ILE A 8 0.55 16.13 18.93
N PRO A 9 0.49 16.03 17.59
CA PRO A 9 0.78 17.20 16.76
C PRO A 9 -0.23 18.31 17.06
N PRO A 10 0.21 19.57 17.13
CA PRO A 10 -0.72 20.69 17.19
C PRO A 10 -1.53 20.68 15.89
N LEU A 11 -2.82 20.36 16.01
CA LEU A 11 -3.75 20.57 14.90
C LEU A 11 -3.97 22.08 14.75
N PRO A 12 -4.11 22.58 13.52
CA PRO A 12 -4.55 23.93 13.27
C PRO A 12 -5.87 24.22 14.00
N ASP A 13 -6.00 25.42 14.56
CA ASP A 13 -7.20 25.82 15.30
C ASP A 13 -8.46 25.78 14.44
N SER A 14 -8.31 25.98 13.12
CA SER A 14 -9.39 25.91 12.14
C SER A 14 -8.98 25.10 10.93
N ILE A 15 -9.67 23.99 10.69
CA ILE A 15 -9.44 23.12 9.52
C ILE A 15 -10.46 23.47 8.43
N PRO A 16 -10.01 23.84 7.21
CA PRO A 16 -10.89 24.13 6.09
C PRO A 16 -11.88 22.99 5.77
N PRO A 17 -13.14 23.31 5.41
CA PRO A 17 -14.14 22.30 5.04
C PRO A 17 -13.69 21.40 3.87
N SER A 18 -12.88 21.92 2.95
CA SER A 18 -12.31 21.15 1.84
C SER A 18 -11.43 20.00 2.32
N ILE A 19 -10.56 20.26 3.30
CA ILE A 19 -9.68 19.23 3.91
C ILE A 19 -10.52 18.21 4.67
N LEU A 20 -11.52 18.65 5.42
CA LEU A 20 -12.43 17.76 6.14
C LEU A 20 -13.17 16.82 5.18
N SER A 21 -13.71 17.37 4.09
CA SER A 21 -14.40 16.58 3.05
C SER A 21 -13.48 15.58 2.37
N LYS A 22 -12.25 15.99 2.00
CA LYS A 22 -11.26 15.08 1.43
C LYS A 22 -10.95 13.92 2.39
N ALA A 23 -10.79 14.22 3.67
CA ALA A 23 -10.51 13.18 4.68
C ALA A 23 -11.68 12.18 4.81
N ASP A 24 -12.93 12.64 4.84
CA ASP A 24 -14.12 11.77 4.90
C ASP A 24 -14.22 10.85 3.66
N VAL A 25 -13.97 11.42 2.48
CA VAL A 25 -13.97 10.66 1.22
C VAL A 25 -12.85 9.62 1.22
N LEU A 26 -11.66 9.94 1.74
CA LEU A 26 -10.55 9.00 1.82
C LEU A 26 -10.87 7.80 2.72
N VAL A 27 -11.47 8.03 3.89
CA VAL A 27 -11.93 6.96 4.79
C VAL A 27 -12.88 5.99 4.05
N THR A 28 -13.82 6.54 3.29
CA THR A 28 -14.76 5.73 2.52
C THR A 28 -14.08 4.93 1.41
N LYS A 29 -13.16 5.55 0.67
CA LYS A 29 -12.44 4.91 -0.44
C LYS A 29 -11.54 3.77 0.06
N THR A 30 -10.84 3.95 1.17
CA THR A 30 -9.97 2.91 1.75
C THR A 30 -10.77 1.71 2.25
N ALA A 31 -11.92 1.94 2.87
CA ALA A 31 -12.83 0.88 3.27
C ALA A 31 -13.37 0.10 2.05
N PHE A 32 -13.72 0.81 0.96
CA PHE A 32 -14.12 0.19 -0.30
C PHE A 32 -13.00 -0.66 -0.90
N LEU A 33 -11.76 -0.14 -0.97
CA LEU A 33 -10.60 -0.86 -1.45
C LEU A 33 -10.37 -2.16 -0.66
N ALA A 34 -10.45 -2.09 0.67
CA ALA A 34 -10.30 -3.26 1.53
C ALA A 34 -11.36 -4.34 1.25
N GLY A 35 -12.59 -3.91 0.93
CA GLY A 35 -13.69 -4.82 0.58
C GLY A 35 -13.60 -5.46 -0.81
N LEU A 36 -12.68 -5.02 -1.68
CA LEU A 36 -12.49 -5.61 -3.02
C LEU A 36 -11.77 -6.96 -2.99
N LEU A 37 -10.98 -7.23 -1.96
CA LEU A 37 -10.09 -8.38 -1.88
C LEU A 37 -10.50 -9.31 -0.75
N ALA A 38 -10.39 -10.61 -1.03
CA ALA A 38 -10.41 -11.60 0.04
C ALA A 38 -9.17 -11.46 0.95
N PRO A 39 -9.28 -11.82 2.24
CA PRO A 39 -8.19 -11.65 3.21
C PRO A 39 -6.85 -12.28 2.77
N GLU A 40 -6.90 -13.47 2.15
CA GLU A 40 -5.71 -14.19 1.70
C GLU A 40 -5.01 -13.45 0.54
N THR A 41 -5.79 -12.93 -0.41
CA THR A 41 -5.25 -12.12 -1.52
C THR A 41 -4.70 -10.80 -0.99
N ALA A 42 -5.40 -10.15 -0.07
CA ALA A 42 -4.95 -8.92 0.58
C ALA A 42 -3.61 -9.12 1.33
N ALA A 43 -3.46 -10.25 2.04
CA ALA A 43 -2.22 -10.59 2.74
C ALA A 43 -1.04 -10.83 1.77
N CYS A 44 -1.29 -11.51 0.65
CA CYS A 44 -0.26 -11.70 -0.38
C CYS A 44 0.16 -10.37 -1.02
N LEU A 45 -0.81 -9.52 -1.35
CA LEU A 45 -0.57 -8.20 -1.92
C LEU A 45 0.20 -7.29 -0.96
N SER A 46 -0.19 -7.26 0.31
CA SER A 46 0.49 -6.49 1.36
C SER A 46 1.99 -6.80 1.46
N ARG A 47 2.37 -8.09 1.36
CA ARG A 47 3.79 -8.49 1.35
C ARG A 47 4.56 -7.90 0.17
N GLN A 48 3.95 -7.85 -1.02
CA GLN A 48 4.57 -7.27 -2.20
C GLN A 48 4.68 -5.74 -2.11
N LEU A 49 3.64 -5.09 -1.63
CA LEU A 49 3.62 -3.63 -1.48
C LEU A 49 4.60 -3.13 -0.42
N LYS A 50 4.87 -3.89 0.65
CA LYS A 50 5.90 -3.52 1.65
C LYS A 50 7.29 -3.35 1.02
N ILE A 51 7.68 -4.27 0.14
CA ILE A 51 8.97 -4.19 -0.57
C ILE A 51 9.00 -2.95 -1.45
N SER A 52 7.95 -2.75 -2.24
CA SER A 52 7.82 -1.60 -3.12
C SER A 52 7.81 -0.27 -2.35
N ASP A 53 7.10 -0.19 -1.22
CA ASP A 53 7.04 1.03 -0.40
C ASP A 53 8.41 1.41 0.17
N ALA A 54 9.20 0.43 0.60
CA ALA A 54 10.57 0.64 1.05
C ALA A 54 11.47 1.18 -0.08
N ASP A 55 11.34 0.64 -1.30
CA ASP A 55 12.10 1.11 -2.46
C ASP A 55 11.75 2.56 -2.83
N TYR A 56 10.46 2.90 -2.87
CA TYR A 56 10.03 4.28 -3.11
C TYR A 56 10.46 5.23 -1.99
N SER A 57 10.44 4.78 -0.73
CA SER A 57 10.92 5.58 0.40
C SER A 57 12.40 5.96 0.24
N ARG A 58 13.24 5.03 -0.23
CA ARG A 58 14.65 5.30 -0.54
C ARG A 58 14.83 6.34 -1.66
N ILE A 59 13.99 6.30 -2.69
CA ILE A 59 14.03 7.29 -3.78
C ILE A 59 13.73 8.69 -3.26
N ILE A 60 12.76 8.84 -2.38
CA ILE A 60 12.37 10.15 -1.82
C ILE A 60 13.54 10.78 -1.05
N ASP A 61 14.25 9.99 -0.26
CA ASP A 61 15.31 10.49 0.62
C ASP A 61 16.69 10.57 -0.07
N GLY A 62 16.86 9.91 -1.23
CA GLY A 62 18.13 9.83 -1.95
C GLY A 62 19.21 9.00 -1.26
N HIS A 63 18.88 8.25 -0.20
CA HIS A 63 19.80 7.46 0.62
C HIS A 63 19.30 6.04 0.91
N ASN A 64 20.23 5.12 1.22
CA ASN A 64 19.90 3.78 1.68
C ASN A 64 19.43 3.83 3.15
N THR A 65 18.14 3.75 3.37
CA THR A 65 17.57 3.55 4.72
C THR A 65 17.54 2.06 5.03
N ASP A 66 18.06 1.64 6.19
CA ASP A 66 18.08 0.23 6.58
C ASP A 66 16.67 -0.33 6.72
N LEU A 67 16.42 -1.43 6.00
CA LEU A 67 15.14 -2.14 5.97
C LEU A 67 14.72 -2.75 7.31
N GLU A 68 15.67 -3.04 8.21
CA GLU A 68 15.41 -3.67 9.51
C GLU A 68 14.53 -2.80 10.42
N VAL A 69 14.62 -1.48 10.33
CA VAL A 69 13.80 -0.56 11.14
C VAL A 69 12.33 -0.57 10.70
N LEU A 70 12.04 -0.91 9.43
CA LEU A 70 10.67 -0.96 8.91
C LEU A 70 9.91 -2.25 9.29
N GLU A 71 10.60 -3.37 9.43
CA GLU A 71 9.94 -4.65 9.73
C GLU A 71 9.39 -4.73 11.15
N ASP A 72 10.13 -4.22 12.13
CA ASP A 72 9.71 -4.24 13.55
C ASP A 72 8.52 -3.30 13.82
N ALA A 73 8.46 -2.15 13.18
CA ALA A 73 7.38 -1.18 13.37
C ALA A 73 6.04 -1.64 12.77
N THR A 74 6.06 -2.44 11.69
CA THR A 74 4.82 -2.94 11.05
C THR A 74 4.17 -4.08 11.83
N ASN A 75 4.92 -4.80 12.65
CA ASN A 75 4.39 -5.88 13.50
C ASN A 75 3.64 -5.36 14.74
N LEU A 76 3.92 -4.11 15.16
CA LEU A 76 3.25 -3.46 16.30
C LEU A 76 1.86 -2.90 15.97
N ALA A 77 1.52 -2.73 14.68
CA ALA A 77 0.27 -2.07 14.24
C ALA A 77 -0.97 -2.99 14.15
N SER A 78 -0.90 -4.22 14.59
CA SER A 78 -2.01 -5.20 14.47
C SER A 78 -3.10 -5.10 15.55
N THR A 79 -3.16 -4.01 16.31
CA THR A 79 -4.22 -3.80 17.29
C THR A 79 -5.49 -3.32 16.59
N GLN A 80 -6.52 -4.15 16.57
CA GLN A 80 -7.86 -3.82 16.09
C GLN A 80 -8.39 -2.58 16.79
N SER A 81 -8.55 -1.51 16.05
CA SER A 81 -9.28 -0.33 16.51
C SER A 81 -10.77 -0.55 16.25
N THR A 82 -11.58 -0.50 17.31
CA THR A 82 -13.03 -0.37 17.20
C THR A 82 -13.36 0.86 16.36
N LEU A 83 -14.27 0.70 15.37
CA LEU A 83 -14.77 1.80 14.55
C LEU A 83 -15.28 2.93 15.46
N GLY A 84 -14.48 4.00 15.55
CA GLY A 84 -14.92 5.26 16.13
C GLY A 84 -15.87 5.99 15.17
N GLU A 85 -16.60 6.99 15.68
CA GLU A 85 -17.40 7.85 14.82
C GLU A 85 -16.55 8.44 13.68
N ILE A 86 -17.13 8.58 12.49
CA ILE A 86 -16.44 9.09 11.27
C ILE A 86 -15.72 10.42 11.55
N THR A 87 -16.31 11.28 12.39
CA THR A 87 -15.72 12.55 12.81
C THR A 87 -14.39 12.36 13.55
N GLU A 88 -14.28 11.34 14.39
CA GLU A 88 -13.03 11.03 15.11
C GLU A 88 -11.98 10.45 14.15
N LEU A 89 -12.35 9.54 13.26
CA LEU A 89 -11.46 8.99 12.24
C LEU A 89 -10.87 10.09 11.35
N ARG A 90 -11.69 11.03 10.89
CA ARG A 90 -11.27 12.20 10.12
C ARG A 90 -10.24 13.04 10.86
N ARG A 91 -10.49 13.35 12.14
CA ARG A 91 -9.56 14.14 12.96
C ARG A 91 -8.22 13.43 13.14
N ARG A 92 -8.26 12.12 13.42
CA ARG A 92 -7.06 11.29 13.58
C ARG A 92 -6.25 11.18 12.29
N LEU A 93 -6.93 11.07 11.14
CA LEU A 93 -6.27 11.09 9.83
C LEU A 93 -5.53 12.41 9.60
N ILE A 94 -6.19 13.54 9.82
CA ILE A 94 -5.58 14.86 9.65
C ILE A 94 -4.43 15.06 10.65
N ALA A 95 -4.59 14.59 11.90
CA ALA A 95 -3.55 14.63 12.91
C ALA A 95 -2.32 13.81 12.51
N ALA A 96 -2.51 12.63 11.88
CA ALA A 96 -1.40 11.83 11.36
C ALA A 96 -0.58 12.58 10.30
N LEU A 97 -1.24 13.29 9.38
CA LEU A 97 -0.58 14.09 8.35
C LEU A 97 0.10 15.34 8.94
N ALA A 98 -0.52 16.00 9.93
CA ALA A 98 0.09 17.10 10.65
C ALA A 98 1.34 16.64 11.42
N HIS A 99 1.29 15.44 12.00
CA HIS A 99 2.45 14.83 12.68
C HIS A 99 3.61 14.54 11.71
N HIS A 100 3.31 14.04 10.50
CA HIS A 100 4.31 13.90 9.44
C HIS A 100 5.04 15.23 9.19
N TYR A 101 4.26 16.29 8.93
CA TYR A 101 4.83 17.63 8.70
C TYR A 101 5.73 18.05 9.86
N HIS A 102 5.23 17.90 11.10
CA HIS A 102 5.95 18.28 12.32
C HIS A 102 7.26 17.49 12.48
N LEU A 103 7.27 16.16 12.28
CA LEU A 103 8.46 15.32 12.38
C LEU A 103 9.55 15.73 11.39
N VAL A 104 9.16 16.02 10.14
CA VAL A 104 10.13 16.47 9.14
C VAL A 104 10.68 17.88 9.48
N GLN A 105 9.86 18.76 10.07
CA GLN A 105 10.29 20.10 10.47
C GLN A 105 11.20 20.11 11.70
N THR A 106 10.90 19.27 12.69
CA THR A 106 11.66 19.23 13.97
C THR A 106 12.92 18.39 13.89
N GLN A 107 12.99 17.47 12.92
CA GLN A 107 14.15 16.60 12.69
C GLN A 107 14.70 15.94 13.97
N PRO A 108 13.90 15.12 14.66
CA PRO A 108 14.32 14.54 15.95
C PRO A 108 15.49 13.57 15.84
N LEU A 109 15.75 13.02 14.65
CA LEU A 109 16.87 12.12 14.38
C LEU A 109 18.00 12.86 13.65
N ALA A 110 19.22 12.34 13.78
CA ALA A 110 20.37 12.85 13.04
C ALA A 110 20.22 12.65 11.53
N ASP A 111 19.56 11.55 11.11
CA ASP A 111 19.27 11.21 9.72
C ASP A 111 17.96 10.39 9.62
N GLY A 112 17.42 10.21 8.41
CA GLY A 112 16.24 9.36 8.16
C GLY A 112 14.90 9.93 8.64
N ASN A 113 14.81 11.24 8.96
CA ASN A 113 13.56 11.85 9.47
C ASN A 113 12.41 11.73 8.49
N GLY A 114 12.67 11.80 7.18
CA GLY A 114 11.65 11.62 6.14
C GLY A 114 11.08 10.19 6.16
N ALA A 115 11.95 9.18 6.19
CA ALA A 115 11.53 7.78 6.26
C ALA A 115 10.74 7.50 7.54
N MET A 116 11.23 8.00 8.69
CA MET A 116 10.52 7.88 9.95
C MET A 116 9.14 8.53 9.91
N ALA A 117 9.01 9.74 9.36
CA ALA A 117 7.73 10.44 9.27
C ALA A 117 6.72 9.65 8.41
N ARG A 118 7.15 9.08 7.27
CA ARG A 118 6.30 8.20 6.43
C ARG A 118 5.87 6.94 7.18
N LEU A 119 6.80 6.30 7.90
CA LEU A 119 6.50 5.12 8.71
C LEU A 119 5.47 5.43 9.80
N VAL A 120 5.65 6.53 10.54
CA VAL A 120 4.72 6.97 11.60
C VAL A 120 3.32 7.20 11.03
N VAL A 121 3.20 7.84 9.86
CA VAL A 121 1.90 8.00 9.18
C VAL A 121 1.30 6.64 8.81
N HIS A 122 2.10 5.73 8.24
CA HIS A 122 1.63 4.39 7.91
C HIS A 122 1.06 3.66 9.15
N MET A 123 1.76 3.76 10.29
CA MET A 123 1.27 3.18 11.55
C MET A 123 -0.04 3.82 12.03
N HIS A 124 -0.14 5.16 11.99
CA HIS A 124 -1.38 5.85 12.35
C HIS A 124 -2.54 5.47 11.43
N PHE A 125 -2.30 5.38 10.13
CA PHE A 125 -3.31 4.96 9.15
C PHE A 125 -3.77 3.52 9.39
N ALA A 126 -2.86 2.62 9.74
CA ALA A 126 -3.20 1.25 10.12
C ALA A 126 -4.08 1.21 11.39
N GLN A 127 -3.72 2.00 12.41
CA GLN A 127 -4.46 2.07 13.68
C GLN A 127 -5.89 2.61 13.51
N ILE A 128 -6.12 3.50 12.55
CA ILE A 128 -7.46 4.04 12.26
C ILE A 128 -8.19 3.30 11.15
N GLY A 129 -7.66 2.18 10.67
CA GLY A 129 -8.34 1.30 9.73
C GLY A 129 -8.37 1.79 8.28
N LEU A 130 -7.39 2.60 7.85
CA LEU A 130 -7.26 3.06 6.44
C LEU A 130 -6.56 2.05 5.54
N HIS A 131 -6.24 0.87 6.02
CA HIS A 131 -5.62 -0.22 5.25
C HIS A 131 -4.41 0.19 4.42
N PRO A 132 -3.39 0.91 4.99
CA PRO A 132 -2.25 1.40 4.23
C PRO A 132 -1.38 0.28 3.65
N GLN A 133 -1.55 -0.95 4.11
CA GLN A 133 -0.91 -2.14 3.53
C GLN A 133 -1.44 -2.51 2.13
N LEU A 134 -2.53 -1.90 1.65
CA LEU A 134 -3.13 -2.16 0.33
C LEU A 134 -2.84 -1.06 -0.70
N TRP A 135 -2.10 -0.01 -0.33
CA TRP A 135 -1.69 1.09 -1.19
C TRP A 135 -0.40 1.71 -0.67
N SER A 136 0.37 2.43 -1.50
CA SER A 136 1.69 2.90 -1.12
C SER A 136 1.74 4.42 -1.04
N LEU A 137 1.85 4.95 0.19
CA LEU A 137 2.07 6.37 0.42
C LEU A 137 3.40 6.84 -0.18
N SER A 138 4.47 6.04 -0.01
CA SER A 138 5.80 6.37 -0.51
C SER A 138 5.82 6.45 -2.04
N ARG A 139 5.11 5.56 -2.74
CA ARG A 139 4.97 5.65 -4.20
C ARG A 139 4.28 6.95 -4.62
N GLY A 140 3.20 7.31 -3.97
CA GLY A 140 2.47 8.53 -4.26
C GLY A 140 3.31 9.78 -4.03
N ILE A 141 4.09 9.82 -2.95
CA ILE A 141 5.05 10.90 -2.66
C ILE A 141 6.15 10.95 -3.74
N ALA A 142 6.75 9.80 -4.07
CA ALA A 142 7.83 9.72 -5.06
C ALA A 142 7.39 10.28 -6.44
N ARG A 143 6.15 10.01 -6.85
CA ARG A 143 5.57 10.56 -8.09
C ARG A 143 5.36 12.07 -8.06
N ARG A 144 5.36 12.68 -6.87
CA ARG A 144 5.16 14.11 -6.64
C ARG A 144 6.28 14.72 -5.80
N GLN A 145 7.48 14.13 -5.87
CA GLN A 145 8.62 14.44 -5.01
C GLN A 145 8.93 15.94 -4.94
N GLU A 146 8.94 16.62 -6.09
CA GLU A 146 9.19 18.07 -6.14
C GLU A 146 8.14 18.87 -5.34
N LYS A 147 6.86 18.53 -5.49
CA LYS A 147 5.76 19.18 -4.74
C LYS A 147 5.82 18.88 -3.26
N TYR A 148 6.17 17.64 -2.92
CA TYR A 148 6.35 17.21 -1.54
C TYR A 148 7.49 17.98 -0.87
N HIS A 149 8.66 18.07 -1.49
CA HIS A 149 9.81 18.82 -0.96
C HIS A 149 9.49 20.33 -0.88
N ALA A 150 8.85 20.89 -1.89
CA ALA A 150 8.43 22.28 -1.85
C ALA A 150 7.45 22.59 -0.70
N ALA A 151 6.46 21.71 -0.46
CA ALA A 151 5.50 21.86 0.64
C ALA A 151 6.16 21.74 2.03
N LEU A 152 7.25 20.96 2.12
CA LEU A 152 8.08 20.91 3.32
C LEU A 152 9.06 22.07 3.43
N GLY A 153 9.19 22.92 2.37
CA GLY A 153 10.14 24.00 2.29
C GLY A 153 11.59 23.57 2.10
N ILE A 154 11.79 22.38 1.52
CA ILE A 154 13.10 21.85 1.12
C ILE A 154 13.33 22.29 -0.32
N ASN A 155 14.12 23.36 -0.52
CA ASN A 155 14.32 23.96 -1.86
C ASN A 155 15.45 23.32 -2.65
N ASP A 156 16.31 22.50 -2.02
CA ASP A 156 17.39 21.79 -2.72
C ASP A 156 17.84 20.56 -1.90
N VAL A 157 17.99 19.41 -2.58
CA VAL A 157 18.45 18.15 -1.95
C VAL A 157 19.90 18.24 -1.47
N THR A 158 20.66 19.24 -1.95
CA THR A 158 22.08 19.45 -1.66
C THR A 158 22.36 20.57 -0.66
N GLN A 159 21.36 21.39 -0.30
CA GLN A 159 21.57 22.42 0.71
C GLN A 159 21.37 21.84 2.11
N GLU A 160 22.49 21.56 2.76
CA GLU A 160 22.56 21.36 4.20
C GLU A 160 21.79 22.47 4.94
N ARG A 161 20.63 22.14 5.40
CA ARG A 161 19.95 22.44 6.67
C ARG A 161 20.39 23.71 7.38
N GLN A 162 20.05 24.85 6.84
CA GLN A 162 19.94 26.06 7.66
C GLN A 162 18.50 26.18 8.24
N PHE A 163 18.14 25.28 9.11
CA PHE A 163 16.90 25.36 9.90
C PHE A 163 17.07 26.13 11.21
N ALA A 164 18.04 27.00 11.31
CA ALA A 164 18.17 27.89 12.43
C ALA A 164 17.17 29.06 12.28
N GLY A 165 16.01 28.99 12.95
CA GLY A 165 15.27 30.17 13.33
C GLY A 165 13.91 30.46 12.72
N ALA A 166 13.21 29.50 12.08
CA ALA A 166 11.85 29.76 11.57
C ALA A 166 10.78 28.90 12.26
N PHE A 167 10.61 29.08 13.57
CA PHE A 167 9.58 28.41 14.38
C PHE A 167 8.15 28.94 14.14
N GLN A 168 7.97 29.82 13.16
CA GLN A 168 6.68 30.31 12.68
C GLN A 168 6.51 30.04 11.18
N ARG A 169 6.59 28.77 10.76
CA ARG A 169 5.94 28.44 9.50
C ARG A 169 4.46 28.44 9.76
N SER A 170 3.78 29.30 9.05
CA SER A 170 2.38 29.60 9.27
C SER A 170 1.54 28.32 9.27
N GLU A 171 0.51 28.28 10.08
CA GLU A 171 -0.57 27.30 10.06
C GLU A 171 -1.03 26.96 8.63
N GLN A 172 -1.01 27.97 7.75
CA GLN A 172 -1.28 27.82 6.32
C GLN A 172 -0.33 26.86 5.59
N ALA A 173 0.95 26.80 5.93
CA ALA A 173 1.89 25.85 5.30
C ALA A 173 1.59 24.42 5.73
N SER A 174 1.26 24.20 7.00
CA SER A 174 0.82 22.88 7.50
C SER A 174 -0.48 22.43 6.82
N LEU A 175 -1.47 23.31 6.68
CA LEU A 175 -2.73 23.00 5.99
C LEU A 175 -2.50 22.69 4.51
N SER A 176 -1.64 23.44 3.83
CA SER A 176 -1.29 23.17 2.42
C SER A 176 -0.58 21.84 2.26
N PHE A 177 0.30 21.47 3.19
CA PHE A 177 0.94 20.14 3.22
C PHE A 177 -0.08 19.04 3.45
N ILE A 178 -0.98 19.17 4.41
CA ILE A 178 -2.04 18.20 4.69
C ILE A 178 -2.92 17.99 3.45
N GLU A 179 -3.29 19.08 2.77
CA GLU A 179 -4.10 18.99 1.56
C GLU A 179 -3.38 18.25 0.43
N LEU A 180 -2.09 18.53 0.19
CA LEU A 180 -1.26 17.81 -0.78
C LEU A 180 -1.19 16.31 -0.43
N MET A 181 -0.98 15.97 0.84
CA MET A 181 -0.87 14.57 1.27
C MET A 181 -2.19 13.83 1.13
N LEU A 182 -3.33 14.49 1.38
CA LEU A 182 -4.64 13.90 1.10
C LEU A 182 -4.83 13.61 -0.38
N ASP A 183 -4.41 14.53 -1.27
CA ASP A 183 -4.47 14.31 -2.72
C ASP A 183 -3.59 13.13 -3.14
N VAL A 184 -2.39 13.00 -2.57
CA VAL A 184 -1.51 11.84 -2.77
C VAL A 184 -2.20 10.55 -2.33
N CYS A 185 -2.79 10.52 -1.13
CA CYS A 185 -3.51 9.34 -0.63
C CYS A 185 -4.68 8.97 -1.54
N HIS A 186 -5.47 9.95 -2.00
CA HIS A 186 -6.59 9.71 -2.91
C HIS A 186 -6.14 9.06 -4.21
N GLU A 187 -5.09 9.58 -4.84
CA GLU A 187 -4.57 9.04 -6.10
C GLU A 187 -4.08 7.61 -5.95
N GLU A 188 -3.40 7.30 -4.84
CA GLU A 188 -2.90 5.95 -4.60
C GLU A 188 -4.04 4.95 -4.34
N VAL A 189 -5.04 5.34 -3.55
CA VAL A 189 -6.21 4.50 -3.29
C VAL A 189 -7.04 4.30 -4.57
N ASP A 190 -7.22 5.34 -5.38
CA ASP A 190 -7.94 5.26 -6.66
C ASP A 190 -7.19 4.37 -7.68
N TYR A 191 -5.86 4.50 -7.74
CA TYR A 191 -5.02 3.62 -8.56
C TYR A 191 -5.23 2.15 -8.16
N MET A 192 -5.08 1.83 -6.87
CA MET A 192 -5.23 0.45 -6.39
C MET A 192 -6.65 -0.07 -6.58
N THR A 193 -7.67 0.75 -6.33
CA THR A 193 -9.07 0.39 -6.57
C THR A 193 -9.32 0.05 -8.03
N THR A 194 -8.74 0.83 -8.94
CA THR A 194 -8.86 0.59 -10.38
C THR A 194 -8.12 -0.68 -10.79
N ALA A 195 -6.86 -0.82 -10.36
CA ALA A 195 -6.00 -1.94 -10.71
C ALA A 195 -6.57 -3.29 -10.21
N LEU A 196 -7.17 -3.29 -9.02
CA LEU A 196 -7.76 -4.47 -8.38
C LEU A 196 -9.23 -4.70 -8.76
N SER A 197 -9.82 -3.83 -9.58
CA SER A 197 -11.15 -4.09 -10.11
C SER A 197 -11.18 -5.40 -10.92
N ARG A 198 -12.30 -6.13 -10.86
CA ARG A 198 -12.45 -7.41 -11.59
C ARG A 198 -12.14 -7.29 -13.08
N HIS A 199 -12.52 -6.17 -13.67
CA HIS A 199 -12.28 -5.91 -15.09
C HIS A 199 -10.79 -5.75 -15.39
N GLN A 200 -10.07 -4.97 -14.59
CA GLN A 200 -8.64 -4.74 -14.78
C GLN A 200 -7.82 -5.98 -14.44
N LEU A 201 -8.13 -6.69 -13.35
CA LEU A 201 -7.49 -7.97 -13.01
C LEU A 201 -7.62 -8.97 -14.17
N ARG A 202 -8.80 -9.09 -14.77
CA ARG A 202 -9.00 -9.96 -15.94
C ARG A 202 -8.10 -9.57 -17.11
N LYS A 203 -7.98 -8.27 -17.39
CA LYS A 203 -7.08 -7.76 -18.45
C LYS A 203 -5.62 -8.05 -18.14
N SER A 204 -5.18 -7.78 -16.91
CA SER A 204 -3.80 -7.99 -16.50
C SER A 204 -3.42 -9.48 -16.51
N VAL A 205 -4.30 -10.37 -16.04
CA VAL A 205 -4.09 -11.82 -16.13
C VAL A 205 -4.06 -12.26 -17.59
N ALA A 206 -4.99 -11.84 -18.42
CA ALA A 206 -4.98 -12.19 -19.85
C ALA A 206 -3.73 -11.66 -20.57
N HIS A 207 -3.22 -10.50 -20.17
CA HIS A 207 -1.96 -9.97 -20.67
C HIS A 207 -0.77 -10.83 -20.22
N ALA A 208 -0.72 -11.24 -18.95
CA ALA A 208 0.29 -12.16 -18.43
C ALA A 208 0.40 -13.45 -19.24
N TYR A 209 -0.73 -14.08 -19.52
CA TYR A 209 -0.76 -15.31 -20.31
C TYR A 209 -0.25 -15.16 -21.75
N ARG A 210 -0.33 -13.94 -22.30
CA ARG A 210 0.13 -13.69 -23.68
C ARG A 210 1.61 -13.37 -23.77
N ILE A 211 2.18 -12.68 -22.76
CA ILE A 211 3.53 -12.10 -22.90
C ILE A 211 4.55 -12.65 -21.92
N ASN A 212 4.11 -13.29 -20.82
CA ASN A 212 5.06 -13.72 -19.78
C ASN A 212 5.69 -15.08 -20.13
N SER A 213 6.99 -15.08 -20.39
CA SER A 213 7.75 -16.27 -20.76
C SER A 213 7.65 -17.37 -19.69
N ARG A 214 7.61 -17.03 -18.40
CA ARG A 214 7.51 -18.05 -17.32
C ARG A 214 6.24 -18.88 -17.43
N LEU A 215 5.11 -18.29 -17.82
CA LEU A 215 3.87 -19.01 -18.04
C LEU A 215 3.95 -19.87 -19.30
N THR A 216 4.51 -19.32 -20.39
CA THR A 216 4.67 -20.00 -21.65
C THR A 216 5.65 -21.17 -21.55
N ASP A 217 6.82 -20.95 -20.95
CA ASP A 217 7.88 -21.95 -20.80
C ASP A 217 7.45 -23.09 -19.86
N ALA A 218 6.64 -22.78 -18.85
CA ALA A 218 6.03 -23.80 -17.99
C ALA A 218 4.88 -24.55 -18.69
N GLY A 219 4.47 -24.13 -19.88
CA GLY A 219 3.38 -24.75 -20.63
C GLY A 219 2.02 -24.59 -19.94
N VAL A 220 1.80 -23.43 -19.28
CA VAL A 220 0.51 -23.12 -18.64
C VAL A 220 -0.52 -22.75 -19.71
N SER A 221 -1.63 -23.46 -19.70
CA SER A 221 -2.70 -23.29 -20.69
C SER A 221 -3.60 -22.09 -20.35
N PRO A 222 -4.03 -21.28 -21.35
CA PRO A 222 -4.94 -20.16 -21.14
C PRO A 222 -6.30 -20.55 -20.54
N GLU A 223 -6.72 -21.82 -20.68
CA GLU A 223 -7.96 -22.36 -20.10
C GLU A 223 -7.94 -22.34 -18.55
N THR A 224 -6.76 -22.21 -17.94
CA THR A 224 -6.65 -22.05 -16.48
C THR A 224 -6.98 -20.64 -16.00
N MET A 225 -7.06 -19.65 -16.89
CA MET A 225 -7.30 -18.25 -16.53
C MET A 225 -8.59 -18.02 -15.73
N PRO A 226 -9.76 -18.62 -16.05
CA PRO A 226 -10.96 -18.43 -15.24
C PRO A 226 -10.81 -18.93 -13.80
N ALA A 227 -10.15 -20.07 -13.62
CA ALA A 227 -9.87 -20.65 -12.30
C ALA A 227 -8.92 -19.75 -11.49
N LEU A 228 -7.87 -19.22 -12.12
CA LEU A 228 -6.94 -18.30 -11.49
C LEU A 228 -7.61 -16.98 -11.11
N LEU A 229 -8.47 -16.43 -11.96
CA LEU A 229 -9.23 -15.21 -11.64
C LEU A 229 -10.20 -15.43 -10.47
N ALA A 230 -10.88 -16.58 -10.43
CA ALA A 230 -11.75 -16.94 -9.31
C ALA A 230 -10.93 -17.03 -8.00
N LEU A 231 -9.75 -17.66 -8.05
CA LEU A 231 -8.85 -17.77 -6.92
C LEU A 231 -8.36 -16.39 -6.43
N LEU A 232 -7.95 -15.50 -7.34
CA LEU A 232 -7.51 -14.13 -6.99
C LEU A 232 -8.63 -13.31 -6.33
N ILE A 233 -9.88 -13.49 -6.76
CA ILE A 233 -11.03 -12.75 -6.22
C ILE A 233 -11.48 -13.34 -4.88
N GLN A 234 -11.50 -14.67 -4.74
CA GLN A 234 -12.01 -15.36 -3.56
C GLN A 234 -10.94 -15.63 -2.50
N GLY A 235 -9.65 -15.44 -2.85
CA GLY A 235 -8.50 -15.70 -1.98
C GLY A 235 -8.16 -17.19 -1.84
N SER A 236 -9.16 -18.04 -1.82
CA SER A 236 -9.01 -19.49 -1.75
C SER A 236 -10.14 -20.21 -2.47
N LEU A 237 -9.85 -21.42 -2.98
CA LEU A 237 -10.81 -22.27 -3.66
C LEU A 237 -10.60 -23.74 -3.28
N PRO A 238 -11.66 -24.57 -3.22
CA PRO A 238 -11.53 -26.02 -3.26
C PRO A 238 -10.81 -26.47 -4.55
N ARG A 239 -9.93 -27.46 -4.43
CA ARG A 239 -9.21 -28.02 -5.60
C ARG A 239 -10.17 -28.51 -6.69
N THR A 240 -11.29 -29.09 -6.31
CA THR A 240 -12.34 -29.56 -7.24
C THR A 240 -12.99 -28.42 -8.02
N GLU A 241 -13.25 -27.29 -7.38
CA GLU A 241 -13.78 -26.11 -8.05
C GLU A 241 -12.77 -25.47 -8.99
N PHE A 242 -11.49 -25.41 -8.60
CA PHE A 242 -10.43 -24.94 -9.48
C PHE A 242 -10.38 -25.76 -10.78
N VAL A 243 -10.37 -27.10 -10.66
CA VAL A 243 -10.43 -28.01 -11.81
C VAL A 243 -11.65 -27.73 -12.68
N THR A 244 -12.82 -27.58 -12.06
CA THR A 244 -14.08 -27.31 -12.79
C THR A 244 -14.01 -25.98 -13.55
N PHE A 245 -13.45 -24.94 -12.95
CA PHE A 245 -13.36 -23.62 -13.59
C PHE A 245 -12.41 -23.56 -14.77
N THR A 246 -11.49 -24.53 -14.93
CA THR A 246 -10.63 -24.61 -16.12
C THR A 246 -11.40 -25.09 -17.35
N GLY A 247 -12.48 -25.87 -17.19
CA GLY A 247 -13.19 -26.53 -18.28
C GLY A 247 -12.40 -27.65 -18.95
N LEU A 248 -11.24 -28.01 -18.43
CA LEU A 248 -10.35 -29.07 -18.95
C LEU A 248 -10.73 -30.45 -18.36
N PRO A 249 -10.37 -31.56 -19.05
CA PRO A 249 -10.43 -32.88 -18.45
C PRO A 249 -9.66 -32.94 -17.12
N PRO A 250 -10.13 -33.68 -16.09
CA PRO A 250 -9.56 -33.64 -14.74
C PRO A 250 -8.07 -33.91 -14.64
N GLU A 251 -7.55 -34.83 -15.46
CA GLU A 251 -6.11 -35.17 -15.50
C GLU A 251 -5.29 -33.97 -16.01
N ILE A 252 -5.73 -33.36 -17.12
CA ILE A 252 -5.06 -32.20 -17.72
C ILE A 252 -5.16 -31.00 -16.77
N ALA A 253 -6.33 -30.74 -16.19
CA ALA A 253 -6.52 -29.67 -15.22
C ALA A 253 -5.62 -29.82 -13.98
N SER A 254 -5.43 -31.05 -13.51
CA SER A 254 -4.54 -31.37 -12.39
C SER A 254 -3.07 -31.11 -12.73
N ASP A 255 -2.63 -31.46 -13.95
CA ASP A 255 -1.28 -31.14 -14.43
C ASP A 255 -1.07 -29.63 -14.53
N GLN A 256 -2.02 -28.92 -15.12
CA GLN A 256 -1.98 -27.46 -15.22
C GLN A 256 -1.95 -26.78 -13.83
N LEU A 257 -2.73 -27.27 -12.88
CA LEU A 257 -2.69 -26.79 -11.50
C LEU A 257 -1.31 -26.99 -10.87
N ASN A 258 -0.68 -28.16 -11.07
CA ASN A 258 0.66 -28.41 -10.56
C ASN A 258 1.71 -27.45 -11.15
N ARG A 259 1.59 -27.09 -12.42
CA ARG A 259 2.43 -26.06 -13.06
C ARG A 259 2.26 -24.71 -12.40
N LEU A 260 1.03 -24.28 -12.10
CA LEU A 260 0.76 -23.03 -11.38
C LEU A 260 1.28 -23.04 -9.95
N ILE A 261 1.22 -24.19 -9.27
CA ILE A 261 1.82 -24.39 -7.93
C ILE A 261 3.34 -24.26 -8.00
N ASN A 262 3.99 -24.90 -8.98
CA ASN A 262 5.44 -24.83 -9.17
C ASN A 262 5.91 -23.40 -9.50
N LEU A 263 5.10 -22.61 -10.16
CA LEU A 263 5.35 -21.18 -10.41
C LEU A 263 5.09 -20.29 -9.20
N GLY A 264 4.53 -20.84 -8.12
CA GLY A 264 4.18 -20.11 -6.90
C GLY A 264 2.94 -19.20 -7.04
N ILE A 265 2.21 -19.25 -8.17
CA ILE A 265 0.99 -18.46 -8.38
C ILE A 265 -0.17 -19.01 -7.55
N VAL A 266 -0.21 -20.33 -7.39
CA VAL A 266 -1.16 -21.06 -6.56
C VAL A 266 -0.41 -21.75 -5.44
N MET A 267 -0.94 -21.71 -4.23
CA MET A 267 -0.40 -22.43 -3.08
C MET A 267 -1.35 -23.56 -2.66
N SER A 268 -0.77 -24.68 -2.25
CA SER A 268 -1.49 -25.79 -1.62
C SER A 268 -1.00 -25.91 -0.18
N PRO A 269 -1.78 -25.50 0.82
CA PRO A 269 -1.35 -25.56 2.22
C PRO A 269 -1.01 -26.99 2.66
N PRO A 270 0.08 -27.21 3.40
CA PRO A 270 0.57 -28.56 3.75
C PRO A 270 -0.38 -29.36 4.62
N PHE A 271 -1.29 -28.70 5.33
CA PHE A 271 -2.28 -29.35 6.22
C PHE A 271 -3.68 -29.45 5.62
N ASN A 272 -3.90 -28.87 4.41
CA ASN A 272 -5.19 -28.91 3.73
C ASN A 272 -5.03 -28.95 2.23
N PHE A 273 -4.69 -30.10 1.69
CA PHE A 273 -4.47 -30.32 0.25
C PHE A 273 -5.73 -30.14 -0.61
N GLN A 274 -6.91 -30.11 -0.01
CA GLN A 274 -8.17 -29.88 -0.72
C GLN A 274 -8.44 -28.39 -0.98
N ARG A 275 -7.74 -27.50 -0.29
CA ARG A 275 -7.85 -26.05 -0.43
C ARG A 275 -6.65 -25.51 -1.21
N LEU A 276 -6.93 -24.58 -2.11
CA LEU A 276 -5.92 -23.81 -2.82
C LEU A 276 -5.99 -22.36 -2.36
N GLU A 277 -4.86 -21.72 -2.28
CA GLU A 277 -4.73 -20.32 -1.89
C GLU A 277 -3.90 -19.54 -2.90
N VAL A 278 -4.05 -18.21 -2.90
CA VAL A 278 -3.25 -17.32 -3.75
C VAL A 278 -1.80 -17.32 -3.30
N GLY A 279 -0.86 -17.53 -4.23
CA GLY A 279 0.57 -17.44 -3.97
C GLY A 279 1.15 -16.06 -4.24
N LEU A 280 0.80 -15.43 -5.33
CA LEU A 280 1.21 -14.10 -5.78
C LEU A 280 2.74 -13.84 -5.69
N PRO A 281 3.60 -14.57 -6.43
CA PRO A 281 5.04 -14.31 -6.44
C PRO A 281 5.34 -12.92 -7.03
N ALA A 282 6.47 -12.31 -6.65
CA ALA A 282 6.83 -10.94 -7.02
C ALA A 282 6.73 -10.66 -8.53
N TRP A 283 7.27 -11.55 -9.36
CA TRP A 283 7.22 -11.41 -10.82
C TRP A 283 5.77 -11.38 -11.38
N PHE A 284 4.84 -12.10 -10.75
CA PHE A 284 3.44 -12.11 -11.17
C PHE A 284 2.70 -10.88 -10.63
N ALA A 285 3.00 -10.45 -9.40
CA ALA A 285 2.51 -9.20 -8.84
C ALA A 285 2.92 -8.00 -9.70
N GLN A 286 4.15 -7.97 -10.22
CA GLN A 286 4.61 -6.94 -11.16
C GLN A 286 3.81 -6.88 -12.45
N VAL A 287 3.36 -8.03 -12.96
CA VAL A 287 2.50 -8.05 -14.15
C VAL A 287 1.08 -7.57 -13.85
N LEU A 288 0.57 -7.88 -12.67
CA LEU A 288 -0.77 -7.43 -12.26
C LEU A 288 -0.78 -5.94 -11.90
N LEU A 289 0.29 -5.44 -11.31
CA LEU A 289 0.45 -4.09 -10.78
C LEU A 289 1.79 -3.48 -11.26
N PRO A 290 1.95 -3.23 -12.57
CA PRO A 290 3.24 -2.83 -13.14
C PRO A 290 3.79 -1.54 -12.52
N ASP A 291 2.91 -0.59 -12.22
CA ASP A 291 3.33 0.70 -11.67
C ASP A 291 3.65 0.67 -10.16
N CYS A 292 3.40 -0.45 -9.48
CA CYS A 292 3.73 -0.59 -8.06
C CYS A 292 5.17 -1.00 -7.81
N HIS A 293 5.89 -1.41 -8.83
CA HIS A 293 7.27 -1.87 -8.72
C HIS A 293 8.19 -0.96 -9.54
N LEU A 294 9.39 -0.74 -9.01
CA LEU A 294 10.46 -0.09 -9.76
C LEU A 294 10.98 -1.07 -10.81
N ALA A 295 11.16 -0.57 -12.04
CA ALA A 295 11.71 -1.35 -13.14
C ALA A 295 13.19 -1.66 -12.94
#